data_76b6d2fb23249055c3ff6b89f13b4e5a
#
_entry.id   76b6d2fb23249055c3ff6b89f13b4e5a
#
_cell.length_a   1.000
_cell.length_b   1.000
_cell.length_c   1.000
_cell.angle_alpha   90.00
_cell.angle_beta   90.00
_cell.angle_gamma   90.00
#
_symmetry.space_group_name_H-M   'P 1'
#
loop_
_entity.id
_entity.type
_entity.pdbx_description
1 polymer ?
#
loop_
_entity_poly.entity_id
_entity_poly.type
_entity_poly.pdbx_seq_one_letter_code
_entity_poly.pdbx_strand_id
1 'polypeptide(L)'
;DSDLSKIKNIKFDINTYEKYFNETKHDIVSFVRSVSEGLGDESRWIHHGITSNDVKDTALSLQLIESIDHIIDGINQLMNSLKTKAIEEIDTPIMGRSHGMHAEPMSFGSKLGIFWDELKRHSERLKQTKERSAICMISGPVGSFATVSPELEKIVSKKLGLRPAIITNQVIQRDIHGEYSQNLALLASSLEKIAIEIRHLQRSELDEAREPFGKKGFVTKGSSSMPHKRNPELSERICGLARVIRSNSSTAMQNIPLWHERDISHSSAERVILPDSSIATDYILFLSNEIISGLEINREKMMKNLEDAKGLIFSPRIMLKLVESGLEKNKAYDLVQSLS
;
A
#
# COMPACT_ATOMS: atom_id res chain seq x y z
N ASP A 1 12.60 -43.37 -7.99
CA ASP A 1 12.92 -42.40 -9.06
C ASP A 1 11.84 -42.35 -10.16
N SER A 2 11.16 -43.50 -10.50
CA SER A 2 10.07 -43.49 -11.50
C SER A 2 8.85 -42.68 -11.03
N ASP A 3 8.44 -42.79 -9.78
CA ASP A 3 7.30 -42.07 -9.19
C ASP A 3 7.52 -40.55 -9.22
N LEU A 4 8.74 -40.11 -8.88
CA LEU A 4 9.11 -38.68 -8.88
C LEU A 4 9.05 -38.08 -10.27
N SER A 5 9.39 -38.83 -11.34
CA SER A 5 9.31 -38.29 -12.70
C SER A 5 7.88 -38.08 -13.16
N LYS A 6 6.96 -38.94 -12.78
CA LYS A 6 5.53 -38.83 -13.08
C LYS A 6 4.91 -37.64 -12.30
N ILE A 7 5.20 -37.56 -10.99
CA ILE A 7 4.72 -36.44 -10.14
C ILE A 7 5.22 -35.07 -10.63
N LYS A 8 6.47 -34.97 -11.09
CA LYS A 8 7.03 -33.71 -11.64
C LYS A 8 6.36 -33.25 -12.93
N ASN A 9 5.76 -34.14 -13.68
CA ASN A 9 5.11 -33.84 -14.97
C ASN A 9 3.61 -33.58 -14.84
N ILE A 10 3.07 -33.55 -13.61
CA ILE A 10 1.66 -33.22 -13.36
C ILE A 10 1.37 -31.81 -13.90
N LYS A 11 0.28 -31.69 -14.65
CA LYS A 11 -0.27 -30.41 -15.09
C LYS A 11 -1.58 -30.16 -14.34
N PHE A 12 -1.73 -28.96 -13.81
CA PHE A 12 -3.00 -28.51 -13.26
C PHE A 12 -3.96 -28.19 -14.40
N ASP A 13 -5.19 -28.71 -14.32
CA ASP A 13 -6.27 -28.36 -15.21
C ASP A 13 -7.47 -27.84 -14.42
N ILE A 14 -7.92 -26.64 -14.74
CA ILE A 14 -9.00 -25.95 -14.03
C ILE A 14 -10.33 -26.68 -14.17
N ASN A 15 -10.64 -27.26 -15.36
CA ASN A 15 -11.91 -27.96 -15.58
C ASN A 15 -11.99 -29.22 -14.72
N THR A 16 -10.89 -29.97 -14.62
CA THR A 16 -10.77 -31.13 -13.74
C THR A 16 -10.92 -30.73 -12.26
N TYR A 17 -10.31 -29.63 -11.86
CA TYR A 17 -10.48 -29.08 -10.53
C TYR A 17 -11.94 -28.71 -10.24
N GLU A 18 -12.61 -27.98 -11.14
CA GLU A 18 -14.01 -27.57 -10.99
C GLU A 18 -14.95 -28.77 -10.89
N LYS A 19 -14.72 -29.82 -11.65
CA LYS A 19 -15.46 -31.09 -11.55
C LYS A 19 -15.40 -31.60 -10.11
N TYR A 20 -14.20 -31.76 -9.55
CA TYR A 20 -14.04 -32.24 -8.16
C TYR A 20 -14.54 -31.25 -7.12
N PHE A 21 -14.43 -29.94 -7.37
CA PHE A 21 -14.96 -28.93 -6.48
C PHE A 21 -16.48 -28.98 -6.37
N ASN A 22 -17.15 -29.26 -7.47
CA ASN A 22 -18.61 -29.43 -7.47
C ASN A 22 -19.07 -30.64 -6.67
N GLU A 23 -18.25 -31.68 -6.61
CA GLU A 23 -18.52 -32.89 -5.82
C GLU A 23 -18.20 -32.71 -4.32
N THR A 24 -17.06 -32.12 -4.00
CA THR A 24 -16.51 -32.11 -2.62
C THR A 24 -16.78 -30.83 -1.87
N LYS A 25 -16.97 -29.71 -2.56
CA LYS A 25 -17.06 -28.33 -2.00
C LYS A 25 -15.86 -27.97 -1.09
N HIS A 26 -14.72 -28.62 -1.32
CA HIS A 26 -13.49 -28.40 -0.54
C HIS A 26 -12.31 -28.15 -1.49
N ASP A 27 -11.69 -26.97 -1.35
CA ASP A 27 -10.65 -26.46 -2.26
C ASP A 27 -9.43 -27.41 -2.38
N ILE A 28 -8.78 -27.74 -1.27
CA ILE A 28 -7.56 -28.57 -1.30
C ILE A 28 -7.87 -30.04 -1.66
N VAL A 29 -8.99 -30.59 -1.21
CA VAL A 29 -9.38 -31.95 -1.61
C VAL A 29 -9.60 -32.03 -3.11
N SER A 30 -10.26 -31.03 -3.69
CA SER A 30 -10.49 -30.94 -5.13
C SER A 30 -9.18 -30.76 -5.90
N PHE A 31 -8.28 -29.90 -5.38
CA PHE A 31 -6.95 -29.73 -5.96
C PHE A 31 -6.16 -31.05 -5.94
N VAL A 32 -6.07 -31.71 -4.79
CA VAL A 32 -5.36 -32.99 -4.67
C VAL A 32 -5.93 -34.03 -5.62
N ARG A 33 -7.25 -34.17 -5.72
CA ARG A 33 -7.89 -35.10 -6.67
C ARG A 33 -7.55 -34.74 -8.12
N SER A 34 -7.62 -33.46 -8.49
CA SER A 34 -7.35 -33.03 -9.86
C SER A 34 -5.90 -33.30 -10.29
N VAL A 35 -4.92 -33.06 -9.41
CA VAL A 35 -3.51 -33.32 -9.71
C VAL A 35 -3.15 -34.81 -9.60
N SER A 36 -3.97 -35.61 -8.93
CA SER A 36 -3.82 -37.06 -8.83
C SER A 36 -4.46 -37.80 -10.01
N GLU A 37 -5.35 -37.12 -10.77
CA GLU A 37 -6.00 -37.74 -11.95
C GLU A 37 -4.94 -38.05 -13.03
N GLY A 38 -4.90 -39.30 -13.47
CA GLY A 38 -3.88 -39.76 -14.41
C GLY A 38 -2.57 -40.25 -13.79
N LEU A 39 -2.43 -40.18 -12.47
CA LEU A 39 -1.40 -40.89 -11.73
C LEU A 39 -1.89 -42.33 -11.35
N GLY A 40 -0.98 -43.27 -11.29
CA GLY A 40 -1.20 -44.61 -10.72
C GLY A 40 -0.98 -44.64 -9.21
N ASP A 41 -0.27 -45.64 -8.75
CA ASP A 41 0.06 -45.86 -7.33
C ASP A 41 0.86 -44.68 -6.73
N GLU A 42 1.50 -43.84 -7.56
CA GLU A 42 2.25 -42.64 -7.16
C GLU A 42 1.37 -41.60 -6.51
N SER A 43 0.09 -41.56 -6.82
CA SER A 43 -0.89 -40.63 -6.26
C SER A 43 -0.94 -40.63 -4.74
N ARG A 44 -0.57 -41.76 -4.10
CA ARG A 44 -0.48 -41.92 -2.63
C ARG A 44 0.50 -40.91 -1.96
N TRP A 45 1.44 -40.35 -2.72
CA TRP A 45 2.42 -39.41 -2.21
C TRP A 45 1.94 -37.94 -2.30
N ILE A 46 0.87 -37.68 -3.03
CA ILE A 46 0.30 -36.34 -3.13
C ILE A 46 -0.39 -36.01 -1.81
N HIS A 47 0.00 -34.89 -1.20
CA HIS A 47 -0.52 -34.42 0.10
C HIS A 47 -0.27 -35.41 1.28
N HIS A 48 0.74 -36.28 1.18
CA HIS A 48 1.04 -37.28 2.20
C HIS A 48 1.50 -36.63 3.50
N GLY A 49 0.78 -36.87 4.60
CA GLY A 49 1.12 -36.43 5.96
C GLY A 49 0.95 -34.95 6.26
N ILE A 50 0.61 -34.11 5.26
CA ILE A 50 0.43 -32.68 5.43
C ILE A 50 -1.07 -32.31 5.56
N THR A 51 -1.34 -31.08 6.03
CA THR A 51 -2.70 -30.53 6.10
C THR A 51 -2.93 -29.45 5.05
N SER A 52 -4.17 -29.06 4.82
CA SER A 52 -4.54 -28.05 3.83
C SER A 52 -3.80 -26.72 4.01
N ASN A 53 -3.55 -26.32 5.25
CA ASN A 53 -2.89 -25.03 5.52
C ASN A 53 -1.37 -25.11 5.36
N ASP A 54 -0.74 -26.26 5.46
CA ASP A 54 0.68 -26.42 5.06
C ASP A 54 0.86 -25.95 3.59
N VAL A 55 -0.11 -26.26 2.73
CA VAL A 55 -0.11 -25.80 1.33
C VAL A 55 -0.55 -24.35 1.21
N LYS A 56 -1.72 -24.01 1.78
CA LYS A 56 -2.36 -22.69 1.57
C LYS A 56 -1.56 -21.54 2.19
N ASP A 57 -1.12 -21.68 3.42
CA ASP A 57 -0.39 -20.61 4.10
C ASP A 57 1.01 -20.42 3.51
N THR A 58 1.69 -21.52 3.13
CA THR A 58 2.98 -21.42 2.42
C THR A 58 2.82 -20.78 1.04
N ALA A 59 1.77 -21.11 0.29
CA ALA A 59 1.46 -20.46 -0.98
C ALA A 59 1.10 -18.98 -0.79
N LEU A 60 0.33 -18.66 0.25
CA LEU A 60 0.00 -17.27 0.58
C LEU A 60 1.25 -16.45 0.93
N SER A 61 2.21 -17.04 1.67
CA SER A 61 3.50 -16.38 1.92
C SER A 61 4.22 -15.99 0.62
N LEU A 62 4.25 -16.89 -0.38
CA LEU A 62 4.83 -16.58 -1.70
C LEU A 62 4.06 -15.42 -2.39
N GLN A 63 2.74 -15.46 -2.37
CA GLN A 63 1.90 -14.40 -2.95
C GLN A 63 2.10 -13.05 -2.25
N LEU A 64 2.21 -13.04 -0.92
CA LEU A 64 2.44 -11.80 -0.16
C LEU A 64 3.80 -11.18 -0.48
N ILE A 65 4.88 -11.96 -0.54
CA ILE A 65 6.20 -11.42 -0.87
C ILE A 65 6.27 -10.89 -2.30
N GLU A 66 5.61 -11.55 -3.26
CA GLU A 66 5.48 -11.07 -4.63
C GLU A 66 4.66 -9.76 -4.71
N SER A 67 3.53 -9.71 -4.02
CA SER A 67 2.70 -8.50 -3.91
C SER A 67 3.49 -7.33 -3.28
N ILE A 68 4.27 -7.59 -2.24
CA ILE A 68 5.12 -6.56 -1.61
C ILE A 68 6.16 -6.03 -2.62
N ASP A 69 6.77 -6.89 -3.43
CA ASP A 69 7.72 -6.45 -4.45
C ASP A 69 7.07 -5.50 -5.48
N HIS A 70 5.88 -5.85 -5.99
CA HIS A 70 5.12 -4.97 -6.89
C HIS A 70 4.78 -3.62 -6.25
N ILE A 71 4.35 -3.62 -4.98
CA ILE A 71 4.03 -2.39 -4.26
C ILE A 71 5.28 -1.54 -4.02
N ILE A 72 6.43 -2.14 -3.67
CA ILE A 72 7.71 -1.43 -3.52
C ILE A 72 8.14 -0.80 -4.86
N ASP A 73 7.96 -1.49 -5.97
CA ASP A 73 8.26 -0.94 -7.30
C ASP A 73 7.37 0.26 -7.62
N GLY A 74 6.08 0.20 -7.31
CA GLY A 74 5.16 1.34 -7.42
C GLY A 74 5.57 2.53 -6.54
N ILE A 75 5.99 2.28 -5.29
CA ILE A 75 6.53 3.31 -4.39
C ILE A 75 7.78 3.96 -5.01
N ASN A 76 8.70 3.15 -5.53
CA ASN A 76 9.94 3.66 -6.14
C ASN A 76 9.66 4.53 -7.36
N GLN A 77 8.69 4.18 -8.20
CA GLN A 77 8.26 4.99 -9.35
C GLN A 77 7.72 6.34 -8.88
N LEU A 78 6.80 6.36 -7.90
CA LEU A 78 6.25 7.59 -7.34
C LEU A 78 7.32 8.44 -6.66
N MET A 79 8.25 7.83 -5.92
CA MET A 79 9.39 8.53 -5.32
C MET A 79 10.28 9.21 -6.36
N ASN A 80 10.53 8.56 -7.50
CA ASN A 80 11.29 9.14 -8.59
C ASN A 80 10.57 10.36 -9.20
N SER A 81 9.27 10.27 -9.43
CA SER A 81 8.44 11.38 -9.92
C SER A 81 8.43 12.55 -8.93
N LEU A 82 8.24 12.28 -7.63
CA LEU A 82 8.30 13.30 -6.58
C LEU A 82 9.67 13.96 -6.49
N LYS A 83 10.76 13.18 -6.55
CA LYS A 83 12.13 13.71 -6.52
C LYS A 83 12.39 14.64 -7.69
N THR A 84 12.00 14.24 -8.90
CA THR A 84 12.16 15.05 -10.11
C THR A 84 11.40 16.37 -9.95
N LYS A 85 10.13 16.32 -9.59
CA LYS A 85 9.30 17.51 -9.39
C LYS A 85 9.79 18.40 -8.24
N ALA A 86 10.25 17.80 -7.13
CA ALA A 86 10.78 18.55 -6.00
C ALA A 86 12.04 19.35 -6.38
N ILE A 87 12.92 18.79 -7.21
CA ILE A 87 14.11 19.47 -7.71
C ILE A 87 13.75 20.56 -8.72
N GLU A 88 12.83 20.30 -9.65
CA GLU A 88 12.34 21.27 -10.63
C GLU A 88 11.72 22.50 -9.96
N GLU A 89 11.06 22.32 -8.82
CA GLU A 89 10.27 23.34 -8.12
C GLU A 89 10.91 23.82 -6.81
N ILE A 90 12.20 23.58 -6.64
CA ILE A 90 12.89 23.92 -5.35
C ILE A 90 12.86 25.43 -5.08
N ASP A 91 12.96 26.23 -6.13
CA ASP A 91 12.96 27.69 -6.05
C ASP A 91 11.56 28.32 -6.29
N THR A 92 10.52 27.49 -6.52
CA THR A 92 9.16 27.96 -6.71
C THR A 92 8.53 28.32 -5.36
N PRO A 93 8.25 29.60 -5.09
CA PRO A 93 7.62 29.99 -3.83
C PRO A 93 6.12 29.69 -3.85
N ILE A 94 5.61 29.20 -2.74
CA ILE A 94 4.19 28.97 -2.50
C ILE A 94 3.80 29.46 -1.11
N MET A 95 2.54 29.85 -0.95
CA MET A 95 1.99 30.14 0.38
C MET A 95 1.96 28.88 1.23
N GLY A 96 2.72 28.85 2.33
CA GLY A 96 2.55 27.88 3.39
C GLY A 96 1.24 28.13 4.14
N ARG A 97 0.45 27.07 4.38
CA ARG A 97 -0.83 27.17 5.07
C ARG A 97 -0.88 26.19 6.23
N SER A 98 -1.24 26.70 7.41
CA SER A 98 -1.62 25.89 8.55
C SER A 98 -3.04 26.24 8.98
N HIS A 99 -3.82 25.26 9.41
CA HIS A 99 -5.26 25.43 9.70
C HIS A 99 -6.08 26.01 8.53
N GLY A 100 -5.58 25.87 7.28
CA GLY A 100 -6.17 26.51 6.10
C GLY A 100 -5.85 28.00 5.96
N MET A 101 -5.18 28.62 6.92
CA MET A 101 -4.82 30.05 6.92
C MET A 101 -3.41 30.27 6.37
N HIS A 102 -3.19 31.44 5.80
CA HIS A 102 -1.87 31.87 5.33
C HIS A 102 -0.87 31.94 6.50
N ALA A 103 0.28 31.31 6.34
CA ALA A 103 1.37 31.34 7.30
C ALA A 103 2.58 32.07 6.69
N GLU A 104 3.59 31.36 6.25
CA GLU A 104 4.82 31.90 5.67
C GLU A 104 5.06 31.36 4.26
N PRO A 105 5.80 32.07 3.40
CA PRO A 105 6.26 31.52 2.14
C PRO A 105 7.14 30.29 2.35
N MET A 106 6.96 29.28 1.52
CA MET A 106 7.81 28.09 1.51
C MET A 106 8.12 27.67 0.07
N SER A 107 9.08 26.76 -0.10
CA SER A 107 9.36 26.16 -1.39
C SER A 107 8.32 25.09 -1.73
N PHE A 108 7.78 25.11 -2.95
CA PHE A 108 6.91 24.03 -3.43
C PHE A 108 7.66 22.71 -3.56
N GLY A 109 8.93 22.76 -4.01
CA GLY A 109 9.79 21.57 -4.03
C GLY A 109 9.99 20.95 -2.65
N SER A 110 10.17 21.77 -1.59
CA SER A 110 10.25 21.27 -0.21
C SER A 110 8.96 20.59 0.24
N LYS A 111 7.79 21.09 -0.16
CA LYS A 111 6.49 20.47 0.09
C LYS A 111 6.43 19.05 -0.52
N LEU A 112 6.87 18.89 -1.76
CA LEU A 112 6.94 17.58 -2.43
C LEU A 112 7.98 16.66 -1.78
N GLY A 113 9.08 17.21 -1.29
CA GLY A 113 10.12 16.48 -0.56
C GLY A 113 9.61 15.78 0.71
N ILE A 114 8.64 16.38 1.40
CA ILE A 114 7.99 15.76 2.58
C ILE A 114 7.30 14.45 2.19
N PHE A 115 6.61 14.42 1.06
CA PHE A 115 5.94 13.21 0.57
C PHE A 115 6.94 12.12 0.15
N TRP A 116 8.03 12.52 -0.48
CA TRP A 116 9.13 11.61 -0.84
C TRP A 116 9.73 10.91 0.40
N ASP A 117 10.02 11.66 1.45
CA ASP A 117 10.58 11.13 2.69
C ASP A 117 9.61 10.17 3.41
N GLU A 118 8.32 10.47 3.37
CA GLU A 118 7.29 9.60 3.93
C GLU A 118 7.19 8.26 3.18
N LEU A 119 7.23 8.29 1.84
CA LEU A 119 7.22 7.09 1.00
C LEU A 119 8.47 6.22 1.21
N LYS A 120 9.63 6.83 1.43
CA LYS A 120 10.85 6.10 1.79
C LYS A 120 10.64 5.24 3.04
N ARG A 121 10.02 5.78 4.08
CA ARG A 121 9.70 5.01 5.29
C ARG A 121 8.71 3.86 5.02
N HIS A 122 7.75 4.04 4.09
CA HIS A 122 6.85 2.95 3.70
C HIS A 122 7.59 1.82 2.97
N SER A 123 8.50 2.14 2.06
CA SER A 123 9.36 1.15 1.40
C SER A 123 10.18 0.33 2.43
N GLU A 124 10.74 1.00 3.44
CA GLU A 124 11.50 0.35 4.51
C GLU A 124 10.63 -0.60 5.35
N ARG A 125 9.42 -0.17 5.75
CA ARG A 125 8.46 -1.03 6.47
C ARG A 125 8.08 -2.26 5.66
N LEU A 126 7.75 -2.09 4.38
CA LEU A 126 7.35 -3.20 3.52
C LEU A 126 8.50 -4.20 3.29
N LYS A 127 9.75 -3.76 3.19
CA LYS A 127 10.91 -4.67 3.15
C LYS A 127 11.00 -5.53 4.40
N GLN A 128 10.80 -4.95 5.58
CA GLN A 128 10.79 -5.68 6.84
C GLN A 128 9.59 -6.66 6.93
N THR A 129 8.42 -6.23 6.47
CA THR A 129 7.23 -7.09 6.39
C THR A 129 7.48 -8.27 5.43
N LYS A 130 8.12 -8.03 4.28
CA LYS A 130 8.50 -9.08 3.34
C LYS A 130 9.35 -10.15 4.02
N GLU A 131 10.38 -9.75 4.77
CA GLU A 131 11.24 -10.68 5.51
C GLU A 131 10.44 -11.50 6.52
N ARG A 132 9.50 -10.88 7.25
CA ARG A 132 8.66 -11.58 8.22
C ARG A 132 7.63 -12.48 7.58
N SER A 133 7.08 -12.11 6.42
CA SER A 133 6.09 -12.90 5.68
C SER A 133 6.70 -14.09 4.90
N ALA A 134 8.02 -14.10 4.69
CA ALA A 134 8.70 -15.15 3.92
C ALA A 134 8.86 -16.44 4.73
N ILE A 135 7.75 -17.07 5.12
CA ILE A 135 7.67 -18.24 5.99
C ILE A 135 7.06 -19.43 5.26
N CYS A 136 7.64 -20.60 5.45
CA CYS A 136 7.09 -21.89 5.05
C CYS A 136 6.63 -22.65 6.29
N MET A 137 5.48 -23.29 6.20
CA MET A 137 4.93 -24.17 7.22
C MET A 137 4.58 -25.51 6.59
N ILE A 138 5.24 -26.58 7.05
CA ILE A 138 4.93 -27.97 6.70
C ILE A 138 5.03 -28.79 8.00
N SER A 139 4.06 -28.63 8.89
CA SER A 139 4.13 -29.14 10.25
C SER A 139 2.96 -30.08 10.63
N GLY A 140 2.04 -30.32 9.68
CA GLY A 140 0.90 -31.19 9.86
C GLY A 140 -0.29 -30.56 10.57
N PRO A 141 -1.33 -31.34 10.92
CA PRO A 141 -2.66 -30.86 11.33
C PRO A 141 -2.70 -29.89 12.51
N VAL A 142 -1.73 -29.93 13.41
CA VAL A 142 -1.68 -29.09 14.62
C VAL A 142 -0.27 -28.55 14.93
N GLY A 143 0.62 -28.60 13.95
CA GLY A 143 1.99 -28.07 14.11
C GLY A 143 2.93 -28.97 14.91
N SER A 144 2.54 -30.22 15.19
CA SER A 144 3.28 -31.14 16.07
C SER A 144 4.33 -32.01 15.37
N PHE A 145 4.40 -31.94 14.04
CA PHE A 145 5.25 -32.82 13.21
C PHE A 145 4.98 -34.35 13.42
N ALA A 146 3.80 -34.73 13.92
CA ALA A 146 3.47 -36.12 14.15
C ALA A 146 3.36 -36.93 12.85
N THR A 147 3.04 -36.31 11.74
CA THR A 147 2.80 -36.99 10.44
C THR A 147 3.83 -36.63 9.38
N VAL A 148 4.69 -35.64 9.63
CA VAL A 148 5.77 -35.17 8.73
C VAL A 148 7.02 -34.88 9.54
N SER A 149 8.19 -34.95 8.94
CA SER A 149 9.43 -34.63 9.64
C SER A 149 9.77 -33.13 9.52
N PRO A 150 10.39 -32.54 10.55
CA PRO A 150 10.92 -31.16 10.44
C PRO A 150 11.95 -31.00 9.31
N GLU A 151 12.61 -32.11 8.92
CA GLU A 151 13.55 -32.06 7.79
C GLU A 151 12.87 -31.86 6.46
N LEU A 152 11.64 -32.37 6.28
CA LEU A 152 10.83 -32.10 5.10
C LEU A 152 10.52 -30.57 4.97
N GLU A 153 10.12 -29.96 6.06
CA GLU A 153 9.86 -28.49 6.08
C GLU A 153 11.10 -27.70 5.68
N LYS A 154 12.29 -28.02 6.19
CA LYS A 154 13.54 -27.36 5.83
C LYS A 154 13.87 -27.52 4.34
N ILE A 155 13.67 -28.71 3.78
CA ILE A 155 13.91 -28.98 2.36
C ILE A 155 12.95 -28.17 1.48
N VAL A 156 11.66 -28.14 1.83
CA VAL A 156 10.63 -27.39 1.09
C VAL A 156 10.91 -25.90 1.20
N SER A 157 11.16 -25.38 2.40
CA SER A 157 11.49 -23.96 2.63
C SER A 157 12.65 -23.51 1.76
N LYS A 158 13.74 -24.28 1.75
CA LYS A 158 14.92 -23.98 0.92
C LYS A 158 14.60 -23.96 -0.57
N LYS A 159 13.78 -24.89 -1.06
CA LYS A 159 13.35 -24.95 -2.47
C LYS A 159 12.48 -23.78 -2.89
N LEU A 160 11.68 -23.25 -1.97
CA LEU A 160 10.78 -22.13 -2.21
C LEU A 160 11.42 -20.76 -1.92
N GLY A 161 12.65 -20.73 -1.39
CA GLY A 161 13.29 -19.47 -0.98
C GLY A 161 12.65 -18.83 0.25
N LEU A 162 11.99 -19.65 1.08
CA LEU A 162 11.33 -19.24 2.32
C LEU A 162 12.13 -19.70 3.55
N ARG A 163 11.80 -19.16 4.72
CA ARG A 163 12.31 -19.65 6.01
C ARG A 163 11.33 -20.66 6.58
N PRO A 164 11.77 -21.75 7.20
CA PRO A 164 10.88 -22.58 8.01
C PRO A 164 10.31 -21.76 9.16
N ALA A 165 9.05 -21.97 9.50
CA ALA A 165 8.46 -21.39 10.70
C ALA A 165 9.20 -21.88 11.95
N ILE A 166 9.39 -20.99 12.94
CA ILE A 166 10.02 -21.38 14.21
C ILE A 166 9.11 -22.34 14.98
N ILE A 167 7.82 -21.99 15.03
CA ILE A 167 6.76 -22.77 15.64
C ILE A 167 5.43 -22.37 15.02
N THR A 168 4.53 -23.32 14.84
CA THR A 168 3.18 -23.12 14.32
C THR A 168 2.19 -24.00 15.09
N ASN A 169 0.91 -23.76 14.82
CA ASN A 169 -0.16 -24.73 15.05
C ASN A 169 -0.67 -25.23 13.69
N GLN A 170 -1.96 -25.26 13.41
CA GLN A 170 -2.47 -25.63 12.08
C GLN A 170 -2.24 -24.54 11.02
N VAL A 171 -1.84 -23.34 11.41
CA VAL A 171 -1.71 -22.16 10.53
C VAL A 171 -0.45 -21.35 10.84
N ILE A 172 0.03 -20.57 9.88
CA ILE A 172 0.92 -19.44 10.15
C ILE A 172 0.13 -18.43 10.97
N GLN A 173 0.73 -17.83 11.99
CA GLN A 173 0.04 -16.90 12.89
C GLN A 173 -0.40 -15.64 12.14
N ARG A 174 -1.63 -15.18 12.39
CA ARG A 174 -2.30 -14.13 11.59
C ARG A 174 -1.82 -12.71 11.89
N ASP A 175 -1.02 -12.51 12.91
CA ASP A 175 -0.32 -11.23 13.16
C ASP A 175 0.57 -10.82 11.97
N ILE A 176 1.19 -11.78 11.27
CA ILE A 176 1.98 -11.55 10.04
C ILE A 176 1.10 -10.97 8.93
N HIS A 177 -0.09 -11.53 8.70
CA HIS A 177 -1.05 -11.03 7.72
C HIS A 177 -1.67 -9.70 8.17
N GLY A 178 -1.87 -9.54 9.48
CA GLY A 178 -2.29 -8.29 10.11
C GLY A 178 -1.27 -7.17 9.87
N GLU A 179 0.01 -7.44 10.07
CA GLU A 179 1.10 -6.50 9.81
C GLU A 179 1.14 -6.07 8.32
N TYR A 180 1.04 -7.01 7.40
CA TYR A 180 0.96 -6.72 5.97
C TYR A 180 -0.19 -5.74 5.68
N SER A 181 -1.39 -6.06 6.12
CA SER A 181 -2.59 -5.25 5.90
C SER A 181 -2.50 -3.87 6.54
N GLN A 182 -1.90 -3.75 7.74
CA GLN A 182 -1.67 -2.47 8.40
C GLN A 182 -0.66 -1.60 7.64
N ASN A 183 0.38 -2.18 7.08
CA ASN A 183 1.35 -1.42 6.28
C ASN A 183 0.75 -0.92 4.97
N LEU A 184 -0.17 -1.69 4.34
CA LEU A 184 -0.95 -1.19 3.21
C LEU A 184 -1.87 -0.02 3.62
N ALA A 185 -2.51 -0.11 4.77
CA ALA A 185 -3.37 0.96 5.29
C ALA A 185 -2.60 2.24 5.62
N LEU A 186 -1.40 2.12 6.19
CA LEU A 186 -0.50 3.26 6.42
C LEU A 186 -0.07 3.91 5.11
N LEU A 187 0.33 3.12 4.12
CA LEU A 187 0.70 3.62 2.79
C LEU A 187 -0.48 4.33 2.12
N ALA A 188 -1.67 3.70 2.12
CA ALA A 188 -2.88 4.28 1.55
C ALA A 188 -3.25 5.62 2.22
N SER A 189 -3.02 5.76 3.52
CA SER A 189 -3.26 7.02 4.25
C SER A 189 -2.30 8.13 3.80
N SER A 190 -1.04 7.80 3.51
CA SER A 190 -0.08 8.75 2.97
C SER A 190 -0.39 9.14 1.53
N LEU A 191 -0.85 8.21 0.70
CA LEU A 191 -1.30 8.50 -0.67
C LEU A 191 -2.57 9.37 -0.65
N GLU A 192 -3.51 9.12 0.26
CA GLU A 192 -4.67 9.98 0.46
C GLU A 192 -4.26 11.40 0.89
N LYS A 193 -3.28 11.55 1.78
CA LYS A 193 -2.74 12.85 2.18
C LYS A 193 -2.19 13.64 0.99
N ILE A 194 -1.42 12.98 0.09
CA ILE A 194 -0.93 13.59 -1.14
C ILE A 194 -2.12 14.03 -2.03
N ALA A 195 -3.08 13.13 -2.22
CA ALA A 195 -4.27 13.40 -3.03
C ALA A 195 -5.11 14.56 -2.47
N ILE A 196 -5.28 14.65 -1.15
CA ILE A 196 -5.97 15.76 -0.48
C ILE A 196 -5.24 17.07 -0.74
N GLU A 197 -3.91 17.12 -0.62
CA GLU A 197 -3.14 18.34 -0.90
C GLU A 197 -3.34 18.78 -2.35
N ILE A 198 -3.24 17.89 -3.33
CA ILE A 198 -3.47 18.23 -4.75
C ILE A 198 -4.89 18.77 -4.96
N ARG A 199 -5.91 18.15 -4.36
CA ARG A 199 -7.29 18.62 -4.41
C ARG A 199 -7.44 20.03 -3.83
N HIS A 200 -6.74 20.33 -2.73
CA HIS A 200 -6.74 21.68 -2.17
C HIS A 200 -6.07 22.69 -3.10
N LEU A 201 -4.92 22.37 -3.68
CA LEU A 201 -4.19 23.25 -4.58
C LEU A 201 -4.95 23.51 -5.89
N GLN A 202 -5.79 22.54 -6.32
CA GLN A 202 -6.62 22.65 -7.55
C GLN A 202 -7.92 23.42 -7.35
N ARG A 203 -8.29 23.79 -6.13
CA ARG A 203 -9.52 24.58 -5.88
C ARG A 203 -9.51 25.86 -6.70
N SER A 204 -10.67 26.27 -7.18
CA SER A 204 -10.83 27.43 -8.06
C SER A 204 -10.24 28.73 -7.48
N GLU A 205 -10.29 28.88 -6.16
CA GLU A 205 -9.76 30.05 -5.45
C GLU A 205 -8.22 30.02 -5.36
N LEU A 206 -7.62 28.83 -5.19
CA LEU A 206 -6.17 28.66 -5.05
C LEU A 206 -5.50 28.52 -6.41
N ASP A 207 -5.90 27.54 -7.18
CA ASP A 207 -5.44 27.28 -8.56
C ASP A 207 -3.91 27.24 -8.72
N GLU A 208 -3.23 26.65 -7.74
CA GLU A 208 -1.77 26.63 -7.64
C GLU A 208 -1.14 25.39 -8.31
N ALA A 209 -1.85 24.25 -8.27
CA ALA A 209 -1.47 23.04 -8.98
C ALA A 209 -2.71 22.22 -9.33
N ARG A 210 -2.64 21.43 -10.42
CA ARG A 210 -3.77 20.63 -10.93
C ARG A 210 -3.33 19.26 -11.38
N GLU A 211 -4.25 18.29 -11.31
CA GLU A 211 -4.08 16.99 -11.98
C GLU A 211 -3.87 17.17 -13.49
N PRO A 212 -3.14 16.25 -14.15
CA PRO A 212 -3.00 16.27 -15.60
C PRO A 212 -4.36 16.08 -16.28
N PHE A 213 -4.63 16.92 -17.29
CA PHE A 213 -5.89 16.89 -18.03
C PHE A 213 -5.67 16.63 -19.51
N GLY A 214 -6.50 15.73 -20.09
CA GLY A 214 -6.52 15.52 -21.54
C GLY A 214 -5.33 14.76 -22.13
N LYS A 215 -4.44 14.18 -21.35
CA LYS A 215 -3.36 13.35 -21.86
C LYS A 215 -3.87 11.97 -22.31
N LYS A 216 -3.36 11.52 -23.48
CA LYS A 216 -3.71 10.22 -24.08
C LYS A 216 -3.48 9.07 -23.10
N GLY A 217 -4.54 8.35 -22.72
CA GLY A 217 -4.50 7.20 -21.80
C GLY A 217 -5.13 7.43 -20.43
N PHE A 218 -5.18 8.68 -19.93
CA PHE A 218 -5.80 9.07 -18.66
C PHE A 218 -6.63 10.33 -18.84
N VAL A 219 -7.70 10.22 -19.58
CA VAL A 219 -8.56 11.38 -19.86
C VAL A 219 -9.70 11.37 -18.87
N THR A 220 -9.58 12.17 -17.81
CA THR A 220 -10.79 12.71 -17.23
C THR A 220 -11.30 13.77 -18.20
N LYS A 221 -12.45 13.52 -18.80
CA LYS A 221 -13.11 14.54 -19.68
C LYS A 221 -13.69 15.72 -18.88
N GLY A 222 -13.40 15.80 -17.59
CA GLY A 222 -14.00 16.78 -16.69
C GLY A 222 -15.49 16.49 -16.43
N SER A 223 -16.28 17.53 -16.33
CA SER A 223 -17.72 17.41 -16.13
C SER A 223 -18.44 17.01 -17.42
N SER A 224 -19.42 16.10 -17.32
CA SER A 224 -20.29 15.72 -18.45
C SER A 224 -21.19 16.86 -18.94
N SER A 225 -21.46 17.85 -18.09
CA SER A 225 -22.37 18.97 -18.38
C SER A 225 -21.68 20.34 -18.50
N MET A 226 -20.45 20.47 -17.94
CA MET A 226 -19.73 21.75 -17.87
C MET A 226 -18.30 21.57 -18.43
N PRO A 227 -18.05 21.86 -19.72
CA PRO A 227 -16.78 21.58 -20.38
C PRO A 227 -15.55 22.26 -19.75
N HIS A 228 -15.74 23.39 -19.07
CA HIS A 228 -14.66 24.13 -18.39
C HIS A 228 -14.27 23.55 -17.03
N LYS A 229 -15.11 22.67 -16.45
CA LYS A 229 -14.92 22.15 -15.09
C LYS A 229 -13.97 20.96 -15.08
N ARG A 230 -12.77 21.17 -14.55
CA ARG A 230 -11.73 20.14 -14.36
C ARG A 230 -11.77 19.62 -12.94
N ASN A 231 -12.43 18.47 -12.72
CA ASN A 231 -12.53 17.87 -11.40
C ASN A 231 -11.24 17.10 -11.05
N PRO A 232 -10.81 17.08 -9.79
CA PRO A 232 -9.67 16.25 -9.31
C PRO A 232 -10.10 14.80 -9.11
N GLU A 233 -10.56 14.15 -10.18
CA GLU A 233 -11.21 12.83 -10.12
C GLU A 233 -10.25 11.72 -9.72
N LEU A 234 -8.99 11.78 -10.15
CA LEU A 234 -7.99 10.77 -9.80
C LEU A 234 -7.68 10.83 -8.31
N SER A 235 -7.48 12.01 -7.76
CA SER A 235 -7.27 12.22 -6.33
C SER A 235 -8.49 11.83 -5.49
N GLU A 236 -9.71 12.06 -5.99
CA GLU A 236 -10.93 11.62 -5.31
C GLU A 236 -11.03 10.10 -5.27
N ARG A 237 -10.62 9.41 -6.34
CA ARG A 237 -10.55 7.96 -6.42
C ARG A 237 -9.55 7.38 -5.41
N ILE A 238 -8.36 7.99 -5.29
CA ILE A 238 -7.36 7.61 -4.28
C ILE A 238 -7.96 7.73 -2.88
N CYS A 239 -8.60 8.85 -2.56
CA CYS A 239 -9.24 9.06 -1.25
C CYS A 239 -10.33 8.02 -0.96
N GLY A 240 -11.12 7.63 -1.95
CA GLY A 240 -12.16 6.63 -1.81
C GLY A 240 -11.59 5.24 -1.51
N LEU A 241 -10.60 4.79 -2.31
CA LEU A 241 -9.98 3.48 -2.14
C LEU A 241 -9.13 3.36 -0.87
N ALA A 242 -8.49 4.44 -0.44
CA ALA A 242 -7.77 4.45 0.83
C ALA A 242 -8.67 4.11 2.04
N ARG A 243 -9.94 4.49 2.01
CA ARG A 243 -10.92 4.12 3.06
C ARG A 243 -11.18 2.62 3.07
N VAL A 244 -11.29 2.00 1.90
CA VAL A 244 -11.51 0.54 1.77
C VAL A 244 -10.29 -0.21 2.33
N ILE A 245 -9.08 0.17 1.93
CA ILE A 245 -7.84 -0.47 2.39
C ILE A 245 -7.72 -0.38 3.92
N ARG A 246 -8.01 0.79 4.52
CA ARG A 246 -8.01 0.94 5.99
C ARG A 246 -9.07 0.08 6.67
N SER A 247 -10.26 -0.01 6.09
CA SER A 247 -11.33 -0.86 6.63
C SER A 247 -10.92 -2.34 6.62
N ASN A 248 -10.33 -2.81 5.54
CA ASN A 248 -9.84 -4.17 5.39
C ASN A 248 -8.73 -4.52 6.40
N SER A 249 -7.86 -3.56 6.73
CA SER A 249 -6.82 -3.77 7.76
C SER A 249 -7.41 -4.01 9.16
N SER A 250 -8.53 -3.39 9.48
CA SER A 250 -9.26 -3.67 10.73
C SER A 250 -9.77 -5.12 10.76
N THR A 251 -10.29 -5.62 9.65
CA THR A 251 -10.71 -7.04 9.54
C THR A 251 -9.53 -7.99 9.68
N ALA A 252 -8.36 -7.66 9.10
CA ALA A 252 -7.16 -8.47 9.24
C ALA A 252 -6.71 -8.60 10.71
N MET A 253 -6.83 -7.53 11.50
CA MET A 253 -6.55 -7.57 12.94
C MET A 253 -7.53 -8.49 13.71
N GLN A 254 -8.78 -8.56 13.28
CA GLN A 254 -9.79 -9.42 13.89
C GLN A 254 -9.59 -10.90 13.55
N ASN A 255 -8.77 -11.22 12.56
CA ASN A 255 -8.40 -12.60 12.22
C ASN A 255 -7.26 -13.17 13.10
N ILE A 256 -6.62 -12.36 13.95
CA ILE A 256 -5.53 -12.82 14.81
C ILE A 256 -6.02 -13.78 15.90
N PRO A 257 -7.08 -13.47 16.68
CA PRO A 257 -7.57 -14.35 17.74
C PRO A 257 -8.41 -15.50 17.14
N LEU A 258 -7.78 -16.63 16.88
CA LEU A 258 -8.45 -17.88 16.48
C LEU A 258 -8.63 -18.80 17.68
N TRP A 259 -9.59 -19.72 17.60
CA TRP A 259 -9.81 -20.72 18.65
C TRP A 259 -8.77 -21.83 18.56
N HIS A 260 -8.12 -22.12 19.69
CA HIS A 260 -7.15 -23.22 19.84
C HIS A 260 -6.08 -23.21 18.73
N GLU A 261 -5.85 -24.35 18.10
CA GLU A 261 -4.87 -24.49 17.02
C GLU A 261 -5.35 -23.88 15.70
N ARG A 262 -6.65 -23.69 15.50
CA ARG A 262 -7.30 -22.95 14.40
C ARG A 262 -8.81 -23.12 14.44
N ASP A 263 -9.57 -22.07 14.11
CA ASP A 263 -10.89 -22.16 13.49
C ASP A 263 -10.84 -21.58 12.06
N ILE A 264 -11.94 -21.66 11.29
CA ILE A 264 -11.94 -21.25 9.87
C ILE A 264 -12.46 -19.82 9.64
N SER A 265 -12.77 -19.06 10.71
CA SER A 265 -13.38 -17.73 10.61
C SER A 265 -12.52 -16.74 9.79
N HIS A 266 -11.19 -16.83 9.89
CA HIS A 266 -10.26 -16.00 9.11
C HIS A 266 -10.37 -16.21 7.60
N SER A 267 -10.62 -17.44 7.16
CA SER A 267 -10.43 -17.86 5.76
C SER A 267 -11.34 -17.14 4.78
N SER A 268 -12.63 -16.96 5.12
CA SER A 268 -13.58 -16.25 4.27
C SER A 268 -13.24 -14.76 4.15
N ALA A 269 -12.83 -14.14 5.26
CA ALA A 269 -12.43 -12.74 5.29
C ALA A 269 -11.14 -12.50 4.50
N GLU A 270 -10.10 -13.33 4.68
CA GLU A 270 -8.81 -13.20 4.00
C GLU A 270 -8.92 -13.30 2.47
N ARG A 271 -9.85 -14.10 1.96
CA ARG A 271 -10.14 -14.22 0.51
C ARG A 271 -10.61 -12.92 -0.13
N VAL A 272 -11.16 -12.00 0.66
CA VAL A 272 -11.61 -10.68 0.22
C VAL A 272 -10.54 -9.64 0.54
N ILE A 273 -10.15 -9.53 1.81
CA ILE A 273 -9.37 -8.37 2.27
C ILE A 273 -7.93 -8.36 1.75
N LEU A 274 -7.27 -9.52 1.59
CA LEU A 274 -5.87 -9.56 1.14
C LEU A 274 -5.74 -9.20 -0.35
N PRO A 275 -6.43 -9.88 -1.29
CA PRO A 275 -6.32 -9.52 -2.71
C PRO A 275 -6.85 -8.12 -2.99
N ASP A 276 -8.01 -7.74 -2.46
CA ASP A 276 -8.62 -6.43 -2.71
C ASP A 276 -7.73 -5.29 -2.21
N SER A 277 -7.14 -5.43 -1.01
CA SER A 277 -6.23 -4.41 -0.48
C SER A 277 -4.95 -4.30 -1.28
N SER A 278 -4.39 -5.42 -1.73
CA SER A 278 -3.16 -5.45 -2.56
C SER A 278 -3.40 -4.77 -3.91
N ILE A 279 -4.46 -5.17 -4.62
CA ILE A 279 -4.84 -4.62 -5.92
C ILE A 279 -5.19 -3.13 -5.81
N ALA A 280 -5.98 -2.77 -4.80
CA ALA A 280 -6.36 -1.37 -4.58
C ALA A 280 -5.13 -0.50 -4.25
N THR A 281 -4.16 -1.01 -3.47
CA THR A 281 -2.93 -0.28 -3.14
C THR A 281 -2.06 -0.07 -4.37
N ASP A 282 -1.85 -1.09 -5.18
CA ASP A 282 -1.13 -0.98 -6.45
C ASP A 282 -1.78 0.05 -7.38
N TYR A 283 -3.10 0.01 -7.52
CA TYR A 283 -3.85 0.94 -8.34
C TYR A 283 -3.74 2.40 -7.86
N ILE A 284 -3.87 2.67 -6.55
CA ILE A 284 -3.75 4.05 -6.05
C ILE A 284 -2.30 4.56 -6.09
N LEU A 285 -1.28 3.69 -6.01
CA LEU A 285 0.12 4.04 -6.28
C LEU A 285 0.30 4.47 -7.74
N PHE A 286 -0.24 3.69 -8.66
CA PHE A 286 -0.21 4.02 -10.08
C PHE A 286 -0.89 5.38 -10.34
N LEU A 287 -2.09 5.61 -9.82
CA LEU A 287 -2.79 6.90 -9.96
C LEU A 287 -1.99 8.06 -9.35
N SER A 288 -1.37 7.84 -8.18
CA SER A 288 -0.54 8.86 -7.53
C SER A 288 0.68 9.23 -8.38
N ASN A 289 1.30 8.23 -9.01
CA ASN A 289 2.42 8.46 -9.92
C ASN A 289 1.99 9.25 -11.17
N GLU A 290 0.83 8.92 -11.77
CA GLU A 290 0.28 9.65 -12.90
C GLU A 290 -0.02 11.11 -12.55
N ILE A 291 -0.60 11.35 -11.37
CA ILE A 291 -0.87 12.71 -10.88
C ILE A 291 0.43 13.50 -10.73
N ILE A 292 1.42 12.96 -10.03
CA ILE A 292 2.67 13.68 -9.72
C ILE A 292 3.53 13.88 -10.97
N SER A 293 3.67 12.85 -11.80
CA SER A 293 4.48 12.96 -13.05
C SER A 293 3.88 13.97 -14.04
N GLY A 294 2.55 14.02 -14.09
CA GLY A 294 1.81 14.91 -14.98
C GLY A 294 1.33 16.22 -14.35
N LEU A 295 1.72 16.54 -13.11
CA LEU A 295 1.22 17.68 -12.34
C LEU A 295 1.40 19.00 -13.11
N GLU A 296 0.30 19.70 -13.34
CA GLU A 296 0.27 21.05 -13.91
C GLU A 296 0.47 22.07 -12.79
N ILE A 297 1.55 22.83 -12.84
CA ILE A 297 1.96 23.77 -11.78
C ILE A 297 1.78 25.19 -12.28
N ASN A 298 0.99 26.00 -11.58
CA ASN A 298 0.70 27.41 -11.90
C ASN A 298 1.54 28.34 -11.03
N ARG A 299 2.82 28.52 -11.42
CA ARG A 299 3.79 29.36 -10.68
C ARG A 299 3.35 30.81 -10.58
N GLU A 300 2.72 31.35 -11.63
CA GLU A 300 2.20 32.72 -11.63
C GLU A 300 1.12 32.90 -10.57
N LYS A 301 0.21 31.92 -10.45
CA LYS A 301 -0.85 31.95 -9.45
C LYS A 301 -0.31 31.78 -8.03
N MET A 302 0.70 30.92 -7.84
CA MET A 302 1.40 30.79 -6.55
C MET A 302 1.99 32.12 -6.11
N MET A 303 2.69 32.82 -7.01
CA MET A 303 3.27 34.14 -6.73
C MET A 303 2.18 35.16 -6.44
N LYS A 304 1.13 35.21 -7.27
CA LYS A 304 0.01 36.11 -7.05
C LYS A 304 -0.67 35.91 -5.69
N ASN A 305 -0.88 34.66 -5.27
CA ASN A 305 -1.47 34.35 -3.97
C ASN A 305 -0.59 34.82 -2.80
N LEU A 306 0.74 34.85 -2.97
CA LEU A 306 1.68 35.44 -2.01
C LEU A 306 1.56 36.97 -1.96
N GLU A 307 1.49 37.62 -3.13
CA GLU A 307 1.38 39.09 -3.27
C GLU A 307 0.05 39.62 -2.72
N ASP A 308 -1.05 38.87 -2.94
CA ASP A 308 -2.39 39.21 -2.45
C ASP A 308 -2.47 39.29 -0.92
N ALA A 309 -1.53 38.64 -0.20
CA ALA A 309 -1.38 38.75 1.25
C ALA A 309 -0.77 40.10 1.73
N LYS A 310 -0.37 41.00 0.80
CA LYS A 310 0.07 42.36 1.06
C LYS A 310 1.15 42.49 2.15
N GLY A 311 2.05 41.53 2.27
CA GLY A 311 3.15 41.54 3.21
C GLY A 311 2.85 41.04 4.62
N LEU A 312 1.60 40.76 4.99
CA LEU A 312 1.23 40.20 6.31
C LEU A 312 1.96 38.91 6.65
N ILE A 313 2.30 38.14 5.63
CA ILE A 313 3.06 36.88 5.76
C ILE A 313 4.49 37.08 6.29
N PHE A 314 5.00 38.31 6.31
CA PHE A 314 6.31 38.65 6.90
C PHE A 314 6.23 39.13 8.35
N SER A 315 5.03 39.20 8.95
CA SER A 315 4.84 39.64 10.33
C SER A 315 5.73 38.91 11.36
N PRO A 316 5.97 37.57 11.30
CA PRO A 316 6.88 36.91 12.21
C PRO A 316 8.32 37.41 12.09
N ARG A 317 8.76 37.69 10.86
CA ARG A 317 10.11 38.18 10.58
C ARG A 317 10.33 39.60 11.08
N ILE A 318 9.30 40.46 10.93
CA ILE A 318 9.30 41.83 11.46
C ILE A 318 9.36 41.78 12.99
N MET A 319 8.51 40.95 13.61
CA MET A 319 8.51 40.76 15.07
C MET A 319 9.90 40.35 15.59
N LEU A 320 10.55 39.38 14.96
CA LEU A 320 11.88 38.94 15.33
C LEU A 320 12.93 40.05 15.22
N LYS A 321 12.86 40.85 14.15
CA LYS A 321 13.75 42.03 13.95
C LYS A 321 13.56 43.07 15.01
N LEU A 322 12.33 43.33 15.45
CA LEU A 322 12.06 44.24 16.58
C LEU A 322 12.65 43.71 17.89
N VAL A 323 12.55 42.41 18.14
CA VAL A 323 13.17 41.78 19.30
C VAL A 323 14.70 41.86 19.24
N GLU A 324 15.31 41.58 18.09
CA GLU A 324 16.75 41.70 17.85
C GLU A 324 17.25 43.17 18.05
N SER A 325 16.38 44.15 17.78
CA SER A 325 16.68 45.59 18.02
C SER A 325 16.51 46.04 19.48
N GLY A 326 16.15 45.12 20.39
CA GLY A 326 16.05 45.39 21.83
C GLY A 326 14.62 45.60 22.36
N LEU A 327 13.57 45.42 21.51
CA LEU A 327 12.21 45.48 22.00
C LEU A 327 11.83 44.19 22.72
N GLU A 328 11.14 44.30 23.85
CA GLU A 328 10.65 43.16 24.60
C GLU A 328 9.67 42.35 23.73
N LYS A 329 9.76 41.00 23.80
CA LYS A 329 9.04 40.08 22.89
C LYS A 329 7.52 40.30 22.84
N ASN A 330 6.89 40.47 24.02
CA ASN A 330 5.42 40.66 24.03
C ASN A 330 5.04 42.01 23.42
N LYS A 331 5.82 43.07 23.69
CA LYS A 331 5.59 44.38 23.06
C LYS A 331 5.79 44.36 21.55
N ALA A 332 6.78 43.61 21.07
CA ALA A 332 6.98 43.42 19.65
C ALA A 332 5.80 42.66 19.01
N TYR A 333 5.29 41.63 19.71
CA TYR A 333 4.11 40.87 19.25
C TYR A 333 2.87 41.78 19.17
N ASP A 334 2.54 42.49 20.28
CA ASP A 334 1.35 43.36 20.34
C ASP A 334 1.41 44.47 19.29
N LEU A 335 2.59 45.06 19.06
CA LEU A 335 2.80 46.08 18.06
C LEU A 335 2.51 45.52 16.65
N VAL A 336 3.11 44.38 16.27
CA VAL A 336 2.92 43.79 14.97
C VAL A 336 1.46 43.35 14.78
N GLN A 337 0.84 42.75 15.82
CA GLN A 337 -0.56 42.34 15.76
C GLN A 337 -1.51 43.53 15.56
N SER A 338 -1.23 44.70 16.17
CA SER A 338 -2.07 45.89 16.03
C SER A 338 -2.03 46.48 14.63
N LEU A 339 -1.04 46.13 13.81
CA LEU A 339 -0.84 46.63 12.43
C LEU A 339 -1.29 45.60 11.38
N SER A 340 -1.66 44.38 11.81
CA SER A 340 -2.10 43.29 10.95
C SER A 340 -3.62 43.20 10.91
#